data_cb0457ac2748aca6a80eb0b688de2ab9
#
_entry.id   cb0457ac2748aca6a80eb0b688de2ab9
#
_cell.length_a   1.000
_cell.length_b   1.000
_cell.length_c   1.000
_cell.angle_alpha   90.00
_cell.angle_beta   90.00
_cell.angle_gamma   90.00
#
_symmetry.space_group_name_H-M   'P 1'
#
loop_
_entity.id
_entity.type
_entity.pdbx_description
1 polymer ?
#
loop_
_entity_poly.entity_id
_entity_poly.type
_entity_poly.pdbx_seq_one_letter_code
_entity_poly.pdbx_strand_id
1 'polypeptide(L)'
;MVVDLRIKNQGAIGSVTIDGKVWNQVAMRPVIPLGNWAVALDLVIYFDAEGNIHSDEWNFSSPSAIKNSLIDKIYYIRYGFPGDPLFARIGALDRVDLGYGILVNGYSNSILYPQDRKIGVNFEKNSPSIKYEAFANDLKENLGLFGGRASSRKFMGLPIGISFVSDRNQYLGLRDNDNDGRPNIVDDFPNDKSWWLDSDGDGLSDYDPNEWDIDGDGITDTLDSRIPGYSGDPIVLDDNILKKDEPLNLNKDSDGIMAIAIDMGFP
;
A
#
# COMPACT_ATOMS: atom_id res chain seq x y z
N MET A 1 -15.39 15.80 -33.51
CA MET A 1 -15.14 14.99 -32.30
C MET A 1 -13.65 14.70 -32.31
N VAL A 2 -12.86 15.41 -31.51
CA VAL A 2 -11.40 15.17 -31.40
C VAL A 2 -11.26 13.95 -30.51
N VAL A 3 -10.80 12.82 -31.07
CA VAL A 3 -10.45 11.63 -30.30
C VAL A 3 -9.19 11.96 -29.53
N ASP A 4 -9.27 11.97 -28.20
CA ASP A 4 -8.12 12.22 -27.33
C ASP A 4 -7.17 11.00 -27.37
N LEU A 5 -6.10 11.11 -28.13
CA LEU A 5 -5.07 10.08 -28.31
C LEU A 5 -4.21 9.81 -27.05
N ARG A 6 -4.44 10.54 -25.95
CA ARG A 6 -3.76 10.31 -24.66
C ARG A 6 -4.31 9.09 -23.90
N ILE A 7 -5.44 8.52 -24.35
CA ILE A 7 -6.03 7.34 -23.75
C ILE A 7 -5.29 6.10 -24.22
N LYS A 8 -4.61 5.40 -23.31
CA LYS A 8 -3.94 4.12 -23.59
C LYS A 8 -4.73 2.98 -22.96
N ASN A 9 -5.12 2.01 -23.77
CA ASN A 9 -5.60 0.73 -23.28
C ASN A 9 -4.39 -0.18 -23.03
N GLN A 10 -4.42 -0.89 -21.91
CA GLN A 10 -3.39 -1.86 -21.55
C GLN A 10 -4.00 -3.26 -21.60
N GLY A 11 -3.21 -4.23 -22.01
CA GLY A 11 -3.59 -5.64 -22.01
C GLY A 11 -2.41 -6.52 -21.63
N ALA A 12 -2.68 -7.63 -20.98
CA ALA A 12 -1.70 -8.64 -20.63
C ALA A 12 -2.29 -10.04 -20.81
N ILE A 13 -1.44 -10.98 -21.18
CA ILE A 13 -1.74 -12.41 -21.25
C ILE A 13 -0.72 -13.12 -20.39
N GLY A 14 -1.17 -14.09 -19.61
CA GLY A 14 -0.30 -14.84 -18.69
C GLY A 14 -0.94 -16.14 -18.22
N SER A 15 -0.32 -16.78 -17.26
CA SER A 15 -0.87 -17.92 -16.54
C SER A 15 -0.67 -17.74 -15.05
N VAL A 16 -1.60 -18.24 -14.26
CA VAL A 16 -1.58 -18.19 -12.79
C VAL A 16 -2.02 -19.54 -12.24
N THR A 17 -1.53 -19.91 -11.08
CA THR A 17 -2.00 -21.09 -10.35
C THR A 17 -2.97 -20.65 -9.27
N ILE A 18 -4.22 -21.13 -9.33
CA ILE A 18 -5.27 -20.90 -8.35
C ILE A 18 -5.70 -22.28 -7.84
N ASP A 19 -5.65 -22.49 -6.52
CA ASP A 19 -6.00 -23.75 -5.85
C ASP A 19 -5.31 -24.99 -6.46
N GLY A 20 -4.02 -24.85 -6.82
CA GLY A 20 -3.23 -25.92 -7.41
C GLY A 20 -3.50 -26.20 -8.89
N LYS A 21 -4.44 -25.52 -9.53
CA LYS A 21 -4.76 -25.64 -10.97
C LYS A 21 -4.19 -24.43 -11.72
N VAL A 22 -3.61 -24.72 -12.91
CA VAL A 22 -3.11 -23.68 -13.82
C VAL A 22 -4.25 -23.10 -14.63
N TRP A 23 -4.37 -21.77 -14.61
CA TRP A 23 -5.33 -21.00 -15.38
C TRP A 23 -4.59 -20.06 -16.33
N ASN A 24 -5.08 -19.92 -17.53
CA ASN A 24 -4.66 -18.87 -18.45
C ASN A 24 -5.39 -17.59 -18.09
N GLN A 25 -4.70 -16.47 -18.20
CA GLN A 25 -5.23 -15.15 -17.86
C GLN A 25 -5.19 -14.23 -19.06
N VAL A 26 -6.31 -13.54 -19.31
CA VAL A 26 -6.37 -12.36 -20.17
C VAL A 26 -6.83 -11.19 -19.32
N ALA A 27 -5.98 -10.17 -19.23
CA ALA A 27 -6.29 -8.93 -18.53
C ALA A 27 -6.37 -7.77 -19.53
N MET A 28 -7.36 -6.92 -19.37
CA MET A 28 -7.56 -5.70 -20.18
C MET A 28 -7.92 -4.53 -19.26
N ARG A 29 -7.33 -3.37 -19.52
CA ARG A 29 -7.66 -2.12 -18.83
C ARG A 29 -8.22 -1.10 -19.81
N PRO A 30 -9.47 -1.26 -20.28
CA PRO A 30 -10.10 -0.28 -21.13
C PRO A 30 -10.38 1.01 -20.35
N VAL A 31 -10.15 2.14 -21.00
CA VAL A 31 -10.51 3.46 -20.48
C VAL A 31 -11.71 3.98 -21.26
N ILE A 32 -12.81 4.21 -20.55
CA ILE A 32 -14.09 4.67 -21.11
C ILE A 32 -14.15 6.19 -20.91
N PRO A 33 -14.05 7.00 -21.98
CA PRO A 33 -14.13 8.45 -21.88
C PRO A 33 -15.60 8.90 -21.78
N LEU A 34 -15.84 9.83 -20.85
CA LEU A 34 -17.16 10.43 -20.58
C LEU A 34 -17.00 11.97 -20.51
N GLY A 35 -16.67 12.59 -21.63
CA GLY A 35 -16.32 14.02 -21.70
C GLY A 35 -15.00 14.29 -21.00
N ASN A 36 -15.01 15.17 -19.99
CA ASN A 36 -13.83 15.44 -19.16
C ASN A 36 -13.52 14.32 -18.15
N TRP A 37 -14.48 13.44 -17.92
CA TRP A 37 -14.31 12.27 -17.06
C TRP A 37 -13.81 11.07 -17.85
N ALA A 38 -13.19 10.13 -17.17
CA ALA A 38 -12.96 8.80 -17.70
C ALA A 38 -12.98 7.77 -16.55
N VAL A 39 -13.43 6.58 -16.88
CA VAL A 39 -13.41 5.41 -16.00
C VAL A 39 -12.52 4.37 -16.63
N ALA A 40 -11.50 3.93 -15.91
CA ALA A 40 -10.71 2.77 -16.27
C ALA A 40 -11.24 1.54 -15.55
N LEU A 41 -11.40 0.46 -16.28
CA LEU A 41 -11.78 -0.84 -15.71
C LEU A 41 -10.57 -1.76 -15.71
N ASP A 42 -10.53 -2.69 -14.77
CA ASP A 42 -9.60 -3.82 -14.77
C ASP A 42 -10.39 -5.11 -14.98
N LEU A 43 -10.40 -5.57 -16.22
CA LEU A 43 -11.13 -6.76 -16.64
C LEU A 43 -10.14 -7.92 -16.73
N VAL A 44 -10.26 -8.87 -15.81
CA VAL A 44 -9.46 -10.09 -15.83
C VAL A 44 -10.36 -11.28 -16.02
N ILE A 45 -10.01 -12.16 -16.95
CA ILE A 45 -10.70 -13.42 -17.23
C ILE A 45 -9.68 -14.54 -17.11
N TYR A 46 -9.99 -15.53 -16.29
CA TYR A 46 -9.23 -16.75 -16.16
C TYR A 46 -9.97 -17.89 -16.85
N PHE A 47 -9.25 -18.72 -17.62
CA PHE A 47 -9.80 -19.88 -18.31
C PHE A 47 -8.82 -21.04 -18.27
N ASP A 48 -9.35 -22.26 -18.15
CA ASP A 48 -8.56 -23.49 -18.17
C ASP A 48 -8.20 -23.94 -19.61
N ALA A 49 -7.54 -25.07 -19.73
CA ALA A 49 -7.14 -25.63 -21.02
C ALA A 49 -8.36 -26.04 -21.88
N GLU A 50 -9.48 -26.34 -21.26
CA GLU A 50 -10.74 -26.71 -21.89
C GLU A 50 -11.60 -25.49 -22.27
N GLY A 51 -11.19 -24.27 -21.84
CA GLY A 51 -11.90 -23.02 -22.10
C GLY A 51 -12.98 -22.68 -21.07
N ASN A 52 -13.05 -23.39 -19.93
CA ASN A 52 -13.99 -23.04 -18.87
C ASN A 52 -13.48 -21.80 -18.13
N ILE A 53 -14.39 -20.86 -17.87
CA ILE A 53 -14.09 -19.61 -17.18
C ILE A 53 -14.17 -19.83 -15.67
N HIS A 54 -13.19 -19.28 -14.94
CA HIS A 54 -13.22 -19.23 -13.47
C HIS A 54 -14.29 -18.22 -13.04
N SER A 55 -15.32 -18.71 -12.34
CA SER A 55 -16.55 -17.94 -12.08
C SER A 55 -16.47 -16.98 -10.90
N ASP A 56 -15.50 -17.15 -10.01
CA ASP A 56 -15.45 -16.42 -8.74
C ASP A 56 -15.21 -14.90 -8.90
N GLU A 57 -14.63 -14.52 -10.04
CA GLU A 57 -14.38 -13.12 -10.39
C GLU A 57 -15.60 -12.39 -10.96
N TRP A 58 -16.64 -13.13 -11.39
CA TRP A 58 -17.79 -12.57 -12.06
C TRP A 58 -19.09 -13.19 -11.55
N ASN A 59 -19.94 -12.37 -10.94
CA ASN A 59 -21.25 -12.82 -10.45
C ASN A 59 -22.37 -12.19 -11.28
N PHE A 60 -23.01 -12.98 -12.11
CA PHE A 60 -24.13 -12.59 -12.96
C PHE A 60 -25.49 -13.10 -12.46
N SER A 61 -25.57 -13.58 -11.23
CA SER A 61 -26.78 -14.22 -10.67
C SER A 61 -27.96 -13.26 -10.47
N SER A 62 -27.70 -11.96 -10.34
CA SER A 62 -28.73 -10.93 -10.15
C SER A 62 -28.26 -9.56 -10.65
N PRO A 63 -29.17 -8.60 -10.92
CA PRO A 63 -28.78 -7.23 -11.30
C PRO A 63 -27.89 -6.54 -10.26
N SER A 64 -28.10 -6.79 -8.97
CA SER A 64 -27.26 -6.27 -7.89
C SER A 64 -25.88 -6.91 -7.87
N ALA A 65 -25.78 -8.21 -8.13
CA ALA A 65 -24.51 -8.92 -8.21
C ALA A 65 -23.69 -8.43 -9.43
N ILE A 66 -24.33 -8.23 -10.57
CA ILE A 66 -23.69 -7.65 -11.78
C ILE A 66 -23.14 -6.24 -11.47
N LYS A 67 -23.95 -5.38 -10.85
CA LYS A 67 -23.53 -4.03 -10.46
C LYS A 67 -22.30 -4.07 -9.54
N ASN A 68 -22.31 -4.91 -8.52
CA ASN A 68 -21.19 -5.04 -7.60
C ASN A 68 -19.93 -5.56 -8.30
N SER A 69 -20.07 -6.61 -9.12
CA SER A 69 -18.96 -7.12 -9.93
C SER A 69 -18.34 -6.05 -10.84
N LEU A 70 -19.15 -5.19 -11.46
CA LEU A 70 -18.65 -4.08 -12.27
C LEU A 70 -17.97 -2.99 -11.44
N ILE A 71 -18.50 -2.66 -10.26
CA ILE A 71 -17.89 -1.69 -9.35
C ILE A 71 -16.52 -2.20 -8.89
N ASP A 72 -16.41 -3.48 -8.58
CA ASP A 72 -15.15 -4.11 -8.15
C ASP A 72 -14.09 -4.13 -9.29
N LYS A 73 -14.50 -3.95 -10.54
CA LYS A 73 -13.60 -3.85 -11.69
C LYS A 73 -13.18 -2.40 -12.01
N ILE A 74 -13.61 -1.39 -11.26
CA ILE A 74 -13.14 -0.02 -11.46
C ILE A 74 -11.69 0.08 -10.98
N TYR A 75 -10.78 0.36 -11.92
CA TYR A 75 -9.37 0.57 -11.64
C TYR A 75 -9.12 2.00 -11.14
N TYR A 76 -9.68 2.99 -11.85
CA TYR A 76 -9.75 4.39 -11.41
C TYR A 76 -10.86 5.17 -12.10
N ILE A 77 -11.21 6.29 -11.48
CA ILE A 77 -12.02 7.35 -12.09
C ILE A 77 -11.15 8.60 -12.15
N ARG A 78 -11.15 9.32 -13.26
CA ARG A 78 -10.44 10.60 -13.38
C ARG A 78 -11.29 11.69 -14.01
N TYR A 79 -10.95 12.93 -13.68
CA TYR A 79 -11.39 14.15 -14.33
C TYR A 79 -10.16 14.89 -14.88
N GLY A 80 -10.20 15.33 -16.14
CA GLY A 80 -9.07 15.97 -16.80
C GLY A 80 -7.86 15.07 -16.99
N PHE A 81 -6.71 15.67 -17.30
CA PHE A 81 -5.42 15.03 -17.40
C PHE A 81 -4.39 15.80 -16.56
N PRO A 82 -3.29 15.16 -16.12
CA PRO A 82 -2.18 15.88 -15.50
C PRO A 82 -1.74 17.06 -16.36
N GLY A 83 -1.63 18.24 -15.75
CA GLY A 83 -1.31 19.48 -16.44
C GLY A 83 -2.53 20.30 -16.93
N ASP A 84 -3.73 19.74 -16.97
CA ASP A 84 -4.96 20.51 -17.23
C ASP A 84 -5.22 21.55 -16.10
N PRO A 85 -6.06 22.56 -16.31
CA PRO A 85 -6.44 23.49 -15.24
C PRO A 85 -6.96 22.83 -13.97
N LEU A 86 -7.62 21.68 -14.11
CA LEU A 86 -8.06 20.82 -13.03
C LEU A 86 -7.89 19.35 -13.45
N PHE A 87 -7.17 18.62 -12.63
CA PHE A 87 -7.04 17.17 -12.72
C PHE A 87 -7.37 16.55 -11.36
N ALA A 88 -8.12 15.46 -11.38
CA ALA A 88 -8.36 14.63 -10.20
C ALA A 88 -8.46 13.16 -10.62
N ARG A 89 -7.89 12.26 -9.83
CA ARG A 89 -7.97 10.80 -10.03
C ARG A 89 -8.23 10.14 -8.69
N ILE A 90 -9.14 9.17 -8.66
CA ILE A 90 -9.47 8.34 -7.49
C ILE A 90 -9.39 6.88 -7.90
N GLY A 91 -8.75 6.04 -7.09
CA GLY A 91 -8.52 4.62 -7.34
C GLY A 91 -7.03 4.29 -7.41
N ALA A 92 -6.63 3.40 -8.30
CA ALA A 92 -5.24 3.06 -8.49
C ALA A 92 -4.43 4.25 -9.01
N LEU A 93 -3.29 4.49 -8.37
CA LEU A 93 -2.31 5.52 -8.76
C LEU A 93 -1.10 4.81 -9.35
N ASP A 94 -0.93 4.88 -10.67
CA ASP A 94 0.21 4.21 -11.34
C ASP A 94 1.49 5.02 -11.24
N ARG A 95 1.35 6.34 -11.15
CA ARG A 95 2.47 7.26 -11.02
C ARG A 95 2.00 8.59 -10.44
N VAL A 96 2.63 9.02 -9.37
CA VAL A 96 2.47 10.36 -8.79
C VAL A 96 3.85 10.98 -8.64
N ASP A 97 3.99 12.20 -9.13
CA ASP A 97 5.16 13.03 -8.94
C ASP A 97 4.70 14.35 -8.30
N LEU A 98 5.42 14.87 -7.30
CA LEU A 98 5.19 16.21 -6.75
C LEU A 98 6.28 17.16 -7.25
N GLY A 99 5.87 18.13 -8.06
CA GLY A 99 6.76 19.13 -8.62
C GLY A 99 7.92 18.53 -9.41
N TYR A 100 9.15 18.74 -8.94
CA TYR A 100 10.36 18.19 -9.55
C TYR A 100 10.73 16.79 -9.04
N GLY A 101 9.89 16.16 -8.22
CA GLY A 101 10.12 14.82 -7.74
C GLY A 101 11.13 14.71 -6.59
N ILE A 102 11.36 15.79 -5.83
CA ILE A 102 12.34 15.77 -4.72
C ILE A 102 11.87 14.85 -3.58
N LEU A 103 10.60 14.94 -3.18
CA LEU A 103 10.02 14.09 -2.12
C LEU A 103 9.24 12.92 -2.69
N VAL A 104 8.55 13.12 -3.82
CA VAL A 104 7.71 12.09 -4.45
C VAL A 104 8.02 12.05 -5.93
N ASN A 105 8.58 10.94 -6.39
CA ASN A 105 8.92 10.70 -7.77
C ASN A 105 8.53 9.28 -8.18
N GLY A 106 7.54 9.17 -9.05
CA GLY A 106 7.07 7.89 -9.56
C GLY A 106 6.34 7.04 -8.53
N TYR A 107 5.73 7.65 -7.50
CA TYR A 107 4.98 6.90 -6.49
C TYR A 107 3.80 6.16 -7.13
N SER A 108 3.60 4.91 -6.73
CA SER A 108 2.47 4.08 -7.12
C SER A 108 1.89 3.36 -5.90
N ASN A 109 0.56 3.33 -5.79
CA ASN A 109 -0.15 2.48 -4.82
C ASN A 109 -0.66 1.18 -5.44
N SER A 110 -0.34 0.91 -6.72
CA SER A 110 -0.84 -0.23 -7.48
C SER A 110 0.23 -1.29 -7.76
N ILE A 111 1.35 -1.28 -7.03
CA ILE A 111 2.47 -2.23 -7.22
C ILE A 111 2.03 -3.66 -6.90
N LEU A 112 1.23 -3.84 -5.85
CA LEU A 112 0.71 -5.14 -5.41
C LEU A 112 -0.69 -5.45 -5.96
N TYR A 113 -1.16 -4.64 -6.91
CA TYR A 113 -2.44 -4.88 -7.57
C TYR A 113 -2.40 -6.16 -8.42
N PRO A 114 -3.41 -7.04 -8.40
CA PRO A 114 -4.72 -6.92 -7.76
C PRO A 114 -4.80 -7.45 -6.32
N GLN A 115 -3.73 -8.01 -5.75
CA GLN A 115 -3.73 -8.61 -4.41
C GLN A 115 -4.07 -7.58 -3.33
N ASP A 116 -3.51 -6.38 -3.45
CA ASP A 116 -3.84 -5.24 -2.60
C ASP A 116 -4.43 -4.11 -3.45
N ARG A 117 -5.71 -3.80 -3.23
CA ARG A 117 -6.46 -2.78 -3.96
C ARG A 117 -6.61 -1.53 -3.12
N LYS A 118 -5.71 -0.58 -3.29
CA LYS A 118 -5.75 0.72 -2.64
C LYS A 118 -6.60 1.72 -3.42
N ILE A 119 -7.32 2.58 -2.69
CA ILE A 119 -8.11 3.68 -3.27
C ILE A 119 -7.40 4.99 -2.97
N GLY A 120 -6.43 5.32 -3.79
CA GLY A 120 -5.71 6.58 -3.66
C GLY A 120 -6.42 7.76 -4.32
N VAL A 121 -5.90 8.95 -4.05
CA VAL A 121 -6.30 10.21 -4.67
C VAL A 121 -5.07 10.89 -5.22
N ASN A 122 -5.17 11.42 -6.44
CA ASN A 122 -4.21 12.36 -7.01
C ASN A 122 -4.98 13.58 -7.55
N PHE A 123 -4.53 14.76 -7.16
CA PHE A 123 -5.21 16.03 -7.47
C PHE A 123 -4.21 17.07 -7.92
N GLU A 124 -4.54 17.80 -9.00
CA GLU A 124 -3.80 18.98 -9.45
C GLU A 124 -4.77 20.11 -9.77
N LYS A 125 -4.41 21.32 -9.35
CA LYS A 125 -5.08 22.54 -9.78
C LYS A 125 -4.04 23.52 -10.32
N ASN A 126 -4.14 23.82 -11.59
CA ASN A 126 -3.25 24.73 -12.31
C ASN A 126 -3.94 26.07 -12.54
N SER A 127 -3.38 27.13 -11.95
CA SER A 127 -3.78 28.52 -12.19
C SER A 127 -2.60 29.29 -12.81
N PRO A 128 -2.82 30.44 -13.45
CA PRO A 128 -1.74 31.21 -14.05
C PRO A 128 -0.62 31.63 -13.07
N SER A 129 -0.95 31.72 -11.78
CA SER A 129 0.00 32.19 -10.75
C SER A 129 0.44 31.09 -9.79
N ILE A 130 -0.41 30.10 -9.51
CA ILE A 130 -0.19 29.11 -8.46
C ILE A 130 -0.62 27.74 -9.00
N LYS A 131 0.22 26.72 -8.75
CA LYS A 131 -0.11 25.31 -8.93
C LYS A 131 -0.23 24.63 -7.58
N TYR A 132 -1.28 23.84 -7.38
CA TYR A 132 -1.47 22.95 -6.25
C TYR A 132 -1.44 21.51 -6.73
N GLU A 133 -0.75 20.67 -5.99
CA GLU A 133 -0.65 19.22 -6.21
C GLU A 133 -0.90 18.53 -4.86
N ALA A 134 -1.63 17.42 -4.85
CA ALA A 134 -1.85 16.65 -3.63
C ALA A 134 -2.10 15.20 -3.99
N PHE A 135 -1.70 14.28 -3.10
CA PHE A 135 -2.03 12.88 -3.21
C PHE A 135 -2.25 12.23 -1.83
N ALA A 136 -2.96 11.11 -1.84
CA ALA A 136 -3.06 10.19 -0.72
C ALA A 136 -3.01 8.75 -1.26
N ASN A 137 -2.38 7.85 -0.53
CA ASN A 137 -2.15 6.47 -0.98
C ASN A 137 -3.42 5.64 -0.93
N ASP A 138 -4.19 5.73 0.16
CA ASP A 138 -5.42 4.99 0.35
C ASP A 138 -6.40 5.72 1.27
N LEU A 139 -7.63 5.91 0.80
CA LEU A 139 -8.71 6.51 1.58
C LEU A 139 -9.24 5.55 2.66
N LYS A 140 -9.04 4.23 2.51
CA LYS A 140 -9.46 3.23 3.49
C LYS A 140 -8.58 3.26 4.75
N GLU A 141 -7.31 3.62 4.59
CA GLU A 141 -6.30 3.62 5.65
C GLU A 141 -6.14 4.99 6.34
N ASN A 142 -7.18 5.78 6.44
CA ASN A 142 -7.18 7.10 7.08
C ASN A 142 -6.04 8.01 6.61
N LEU A 143 -5.71 7.98 5.32
CA LEU A 143 -4.62 8.76 4.73
C LEU A 143 -3.26 8.41 5.37
N GLY A 144 -2.88 7.13 5.43
CA GLY A 144 -1.61 6.69 6.00
C GLY A 144 -0.43 7.44 5.40
N LEU A 145 -0.28 7.40 4.08
CA LEU A 145 0.69 8.19 3.33
C LEU A 145 -0.03 9.23 2.48
N PHE A 146 0.32 10.49 2.66
CA PHE A 146 -0.21 11.60 1.85
C PHE A 146 0.81 12.72 1.72
N GLY A 147 0.60 13.57 0.73
CA GLY A 147 1.47 14.71 0.53
C GLY A 147 0.85 15.76 -0.38
N GLY A 148 1.50 16.88 -0.46
CA GLY A 148 1.07 17.98 -1.31
C GLY A 148 2.19 18.95 -1.61
N ARG A 149 1.93 19.79 -2.63
CA ARG A 149 2.83 20.85 -3.05
C ARG A 149 2.03 22.08 -3.48
N ALA A 150 2.51 23.23 -3.10
CA ALA A 150 2.07 24.50 -3.64
C ALA A 150 3.26 25.20 -4.30
N SER A 151 3.10 25.72 -5.52
CA SER A 151 4.16 26.44 -6.21
C SER A 151 3.63 27.71 -6.85
N SER A 152 4.46 28.78 -6.82
CA SER A 152 4.18 30.07 -7.43
C SER A 152 5.17 30.33 -8.56
N ARG A 153 4.67 30.77 -9.71
CA ARG A 153 5.50 31.19 -10.86
C ARG A 153 5.91 32.66 -10.80
N LYS A 154 5.50 33.40 -9.78
CA LYS A 154 5.65 34.86 -9.71
C LYS A 154 6.71 35.37 -8.74
N PHE A 155 7.38 34.49 -8.02
CA PHE A 155 8.40 34.96 -7.10
C PHE A 155 9.69 35.28 -7.88
N MET A 156 9.99 36.57 -8.02
CA MET A 156 11.17 37.06 -8.77
C MET A 156 11.31 36.48 -10.21
N GLY A 157 10.17 36.12 -10.84
CA GLY A 157 10.18 35.49 -12.17
C GLY A 157 10.52 33.98 -12.17
N LEU A 158 10.81 33.39 -11.04
CA LEU A 158 11.15 31.99 -10.88
C LEU A 158 10.00 31.19 -10.24
N PRO A 159 9.77 29.95 -10.68
CA PRO A 159 8.87 29.05 -9.99
C PRO A 159 9.51 28.57 -8.69
N ILE A 160 8.89 28.92 -7.57
CA ILE A 160 9.24 28.41 -6.24
C ILE A 160 8.11 27.51 -5.75
N GLY A 161 8.44 26.37 -5.18
CA GLY A 161 7.51 25.42 -4.61
C GLY A 161 7.88 25.01 -3.19
N ILE A 162 6.86 24.69 -2.42
CA ILE A 162 6.98 24.03 -1.11
C ILE A 162 6.20 22.72 -1.20
N SER A 163 6.87 21.64 -0.88
CA SER A 163 6.30 20.29 -0.83
C SER A 163 6.35 19.75 0.59
N PHE A 164 5.38 18.93 0.95
CA PHE A 164 5.42 18.12 2.14
C PHE A 164 4.93 16.70 1.84
N VAL A 165 5.41 15.73 2.61
CA VAL A 165 4.92 14.35 2.62
C VAL A 165 4.88 13.89 4.07
N SER A 166 3.84 13.17 4.42
CA SER A 166 3.70 12.54 5.73
C SER A 166 3.28 11.10 5.55
N ASP A 167 4.05 10.19 6.13
CA ASP A 167 3.65 8.83 6.44
C ASP A 167 3.29 8.79 7.93
N ARG A 168 2.02 8.56 8.22
CA ARG A 168 1.52 8.59 9.60
C ARG A 168 1.76 7.29 10.32
N ASN A 169 1.91 6.21 9.58
CA ASN A 169 2.09 4.89 10.14
C ASN A 169 2.68 3.95 9.08
N GLN A 170 3.95 3.62 9.24
CA GLN A 170 4.70 2.75 8.32
C GLN A 170 4.13 1.32 8.21
N TYR A 171 3.31 0.89 9.17
CA TYR A 171 2.72 -0.46 9.20
C TYR A 171 1.33 -0.51 8.56
N LEU A 172 0.70 0.62 8.22
CA LEU A 172 -0.61 0.63 7.56
C LEU A 172 -0.55 -0.05 6.18
N GLY A 173 -1.46 -1.01 5.99
CA GLY A 173 -1.58 -1.77 4.74
C GLY A 173 -0.56 -2.87 4.57
N LEU A 174 0.23 -3.19 5.59
CA LEU A 174 1.01 -4.42 5.62
C LEU A 174 0.11 -5.61 5.93
N ARG A 175 0.50 -6.77 5.38
CA ARG A 175 -0.26 -8.00 5.57
C ARG A 175 -0.09 -8.51 7.01
N ASP A 176 -1.19 -8.85 7.65
CA ASP A 176 -1.30 -9.47 8.96
C ASP A 176 -2.23 -10.69 8.80
N ASN A 177 -1.67 -11.90 8.86
CA ASN A 177 -2.39 -13.12 8.50
C ASN A 177 -3.31 -13.61 9.63
N ASP A 178 -2.85 -13.51 10.87
CA ASP A 178 -3.57 -14.04 12.03
C ASP A 178 -4.39 -12.97 12.76
N ASN A 179 -4.26 -11.72 12.32
CA ASN A 179 -4.95 -10.54 12.87
C ASN A 179 -4.65 -10.34 14.36
N ASP A 180 -3.40 -10.49 14.74
CA ASP A 180 -2.94 -10.20 16.10
C ASP A 180 -2.57 -8.72 16.29
N GLY A 181 -2.53 -7.95 15.19
CA GLY A 181 -2.16 -6.55 15.13
C GLY A 181 -0.68 -6.32 14.77
N ARG A 182 0.09 -7.37 14.53
CA ARG A 182 1.48 -7.31 14.05
C ARG A 182 1.54 -7.73 12.60
N PRO A 183 2.04 -6.88 11.72
CA PRO A 183 2.25 -7.27 10.33
C PRO A 183 3.27 -8.41 10.21
N ASN A 184 3.04 -9.33 9.27
CA ASN A 184 3.91 -10.49 9.01
C ASN A 184 5.41 -10.16 8.87
N ILE A 185 5.76 -8.92 8.53
CA ILE A 185 7.16 -8.49 8.37
C ILE A 185 7.89 -8.30 9.71
N VAL A 186 7.14 -8.16 10.79
CA VAL A 186 7.65 -7.99 12.17
C VAL A 186 7.09 -9.07 13.10
N ASP A 187 6.69 -10.20 12.54
CA ASP A 187 6.06 -11.31 13.21
C ASP A 187 6.70 -12.62 12.73
N ASP A 188 7.41 -13.30 13.61
CA ASP A 188 8.07 -14.57 13.31
C ASP A 188 7.06 -15.72 13.26
N PHE A 189 5.85 -15.54 13.84
CA PHE A 189 4.74 -16.50 13.82
C PHE A 189 3.51 -15.97 13.07
N PRO A 190 3.59 -15.63 11.79
CA PRO A 190 2.57 -14.87 11.07
C PRO A 190 1.24 -15.60 10.84
N ASN A 191 1.06 -16.77 11.40
CA ASN A 191 -0.16 -17.56 11.36
C ASN A 191 -0.58 -18.06 12.76
N ASP A 192 0.08 -17.60 13.81
CA ASP A 192 -0.25 -17.96 15.21
C ASP A 192 -0.41 -16.69 16.05
N LYS A 193 -1.64 -16.34 16.30
CA LYS A 193 -2.03 -15.14 17.05
C LYS A 193 -1.45 -15.05 18.47
N SER A 194 -0.96 -16.15 19.03
CA SER A 194 -0.43 -16.20 20.40
C SER A 194 1.01 -15.72 20.50
N TRP A 195 1.79 -15.87 19.43
CA TRP A 195 3.24 -15.67 19.41
C TRP A 195 3.65 -14.73 18.29
N TRP A 196 4.77 -14.05 18.44
CA TRP A 196 5.27 -13.15 17.40
C TRP A 196 6.80 -13.01 17.34
N LEU A 197 7.53 -13.38 18.40
CA LEU A 197 8.98 -13.23 18.49
C LEU A 197 9.64 -14.58 18.74
N ASP A 198 10.66 -14.87 17.95
CA ASP A 198 11.54 -16.04 18.01
C ASP A 198 12.95 -15.53 17.75
N SER A 199 13.69 -15.23 18.83
CA SER A 199 14.97 -14.51 18.72
C SER A 199 16.09 -15.37 18.17
N ASP A 200 16.07 -16.68 18.37
CA ASP A 200 17.10 -17.60 17.91
C ASP A 200 16.70 -18.41 16.66
N GLY A 201 15.40 -18.38 16.28
CA GLY A 201 14.89 -19.01 15.08
C GLY A 201 14.70 -20.53 15.21
N ASP A 202 14.52 -21.04 16.43
CA ASP A 202 14.35 -22.49 16.66
C ASP A 202 12.89 -22.96 16.46
N GLY A 203 11.94 -22.01 16.34
CA GLY A 203 10.52 -22.26 16.15
C GLY A 203 9.69 -22.28 17.43
N LEU A 204 10.30 -22.01 18.57
CA LEU A 204 9.62 -21.67 19.82
C LEU A 204 9.60 -20.15 19.98
N SER A 205 8.56 -19.64 20.59
CA SER A 205 8.54 -18.21 20.90
C SER A 205 9.34 -17.93 22.15
N ASP A 206 10.00 -16.79 22.22
CA ASP A 206 10.69 -16.27 23.43
C ASP A 206 9.81 -16.32 24.71
N TYR A 207 8.50 -16.43 24.54
CA TYR A 207 7.50 -16.52 25.62
C TYR A 207 6.87 -17.91 25.79
N ASP A 208 7.27 -18.88 24.97
CA ASP A 208 6.79 -20.25 25.15
C ASP A 208 7.35 -20.79 26.50
N PRO A 209 6.54 -21.39 27.35
CA PRO A 209 7.01 -22.00 28.58
C PRO A 209 8.06 -23.11 28.41
N ASN A 210 8.24 -23.62 27.20
CA ASN A 210 9.25 -24.60 26.84
C ASN A 210 10.53 -23.99 26.27
N GLU A 211 10.52 -22.66 26.01
CA GLU A 211 11.73 -21.94 25.63
C GLU A 211 12.68 -21.84 26.85
N TRP A 212 13.94 -22.18 26.66
CA TRP A 212 14.92 -22.23 27.72
C TRP A 212 16.27 -21.55 27.35
N ASP A 213 16.42 -21.12 26.10
CA ASP A 213 17.65 -20.56 25.53
C ASP A 213 17.31 -19.55 24.43
N ILE A 214 16.77 -18.39 24.84
CA ILE A 214 16.20 -17.34 23.95
C ILE A 214 17.21 -16.84 22.90
N ASP A 215 18.51 -16.88 23.16
CA ASP A 215 19.52 -16.41 22.20
C ASP A 215 20.24 -17.55 21.44
N GLY A 216 19.86 -18.79 21.68
CA GLY A 216 20.32 -19.96 20.93
C GLY A 216 21.81 -20.31 21.12
N ASP A 217 22.43 -19.88 22.22
CA ASP A 217 23.84 -20.08 22.44
C ASP A 217 24.18 -21.39 23.17
N GLY A 218 23.19 -22.12 23.61
CA GLY A 218 23.29 -23.40 24.31
C GLY A 218 23.42 -23.25 25.83
N ILE A 219 23.29 -22.05 26.36
CA ILE A 219 23.26 -21.76 27.81
C ILE A 219 21.82 -21.43 28.20
N THR A 220 21.28 -22.19 29.15
CA THR A 220 19.92 -21.88 29.66
C THR A 220 19.85 -20.46 30.16
N ASP A 221 18.82 -19.71 29.79
CA ASP A 221 18.58 -18.29 30.13
C ASP A 221 18.80 -17.97 31.63
N THR A 222 18.36 -18.87 32.50
CA THR A 222 18.55 -18.74 33.97
C THR A 222 20.00 -18.76 34.40
N LEU A 223 20.91 -19.20 33.55
CA LEU A 223 22.34 -19.30 33.78
C LEU A 223 23.14 -18.32 32.90
N ASP A 224 22.49 -17.69 31.91
CA ASP A 224 23.17 -16.79 30.97
C ASP A 224 23.19 -15.35 31.49
N SER A 225 24.40 -14.88 31.80
CA SER A 225 24.63 -13.51 32.28
C SER A 225 24.50 -12.43 31.20
N ARG A 226 24.34 -12.82 29.93
CA ARG A 226 24.12 -11.90 28.79
C ARG A 226 22.67 -11.56 28.57
N ILE A 227 21.77 -12.40 29.07
CA ILE A 227 20.34 -12.12 28.99
C ILE A 227 19.98 -10.97 29.93
N PRO A 228 19.34 -9.91 29.44
CA PRO A 228 18.91 -8.78 30.27
C PRO A 228 18.02 -9.24 31.42
N GLY A 229 18.31 -8.80 32.63
CA GLY A 229 17.54 -9.18 33.82
C GLY A 229 18.10 -10.40 34.58
N TYR A 230 19.21 -11.01 34.13
CA TYR A 230 19.87 -12.07 34.89
C TYR A 230 20.30 -11.58 36.27
N SER A 231 19.67 -12.14 37.29
CA SER A 231 19.98 -11.86 38.70
C SER A 231 20.20 -13.13 39.52
N GLY A 232 20.20 -14.31 38.88
CA GLY A 232 20.17 -15.62 39.53
C GLY A 232 18.79 -16.05 40.04
N ASP A 233 17.77 -15.21 39.81
CA ASP A 233 16.33 -15.50 40.00
C ASP A 233 15.67 -15.80 38.65
N PRO A 234 14.45 -16.31 38.59
CA PRO A 234 13.72 -16.51 37.32
C PRO A 234 13.72 -15.24 36.47
N ILE A 235 14.06 -15.36 35.22
CA ILE A 235 14.19 -14.24 34.28
C ILE A 235 12.92 -13.39 34.29
N VAL A 236 13.08 -12.14 34.66
CA VAL A 236 12.12 -11.10 34.32
C VAL A 236 12.63 -10.54 33.00
N LEU A 237 12.01 -10.96 31.88
CA LEU A 237 12.27 -10.36 30.58
C LEU A 237 12.13 -8.85 30.72
N ASP A 238 13.18 -8.09 30.35
CA ASP A 238 13.16 -6.64 30.37
C ASP A 238 11.99 -6.13 29.51
N ASP A 239 11.40 -5.00 29.88
CA ASP A 239 10.36 -4.34 29.09
C ASP A 239 10.85 -3.90 27.69
N ASN A 240 12.17 -3.95 27.44
CA ASN A 240 12.75 -3.76 26.12
C ASN A 240 12.69 -5.00 25.22
N ILE A 241 12.47 -6.19 25.78
CA ILE A 241 12.07 -7.36 25.01
C ILE A 241 10.59 -7.20 24.75
N LEU A 242 10.25 -7.00 23.48
CA LEU A 242 8.89 -6.71 23.06
C LEU A 242 7.93 -7.80 23.54
N LYS A 243 7.23 -7.54 24.65
CA LYS A 243 6.21 -8.44 25.20
C LYS A 243 4.97 -8.39 24.31
N LYS A 244 4.43 -9.54 24.00
CA LYS A 244 3.13 -9.66 23.32
C LYS A 244 1.95 -9.71 24.32
N ASP A 245 2.03 -8.97 25.41
CA ASP A 245 0.90 -8.87 26.34
C ASP A 245 -0.28 -8.11 25.72
N GLU A 246 -0.02 -7.27 24.71
CA GLU A 246 -1.04 -6.57 23.96
C GLU A 246 -0.70 -6.58 22.46
N PRO A 247 -1.69 -6.67 21.57
CA PRO A 247 -1.49 -6.50 20.15
C PRO A 247 -0.75 -5.18 19.86
N LEU A 248 0.15 -5.16 18.87
CA LEU A 248 0.79 -3.94 18.42
C LEU A 248 -0.30 -2.89 18.11
N ASN A 249 -0.33 -1.81 18.87
CA ASN A 249 -1.27 -0.74 18.63
C ASN A 249 -0.73 0.16 17.51
N LEU A 250 -1.08 -0.17 16.27
CA LEU A 250 -0.63 0.54 15.08
C LEU A 250 -0.87 2.05 15.10
N ASN A 251 -1.79 2.54 15.94
CA ASN A 251 -2.03 3.98 16.09
C ASN A 251 -1.15 4.62 17.18
N LYS A 252 -0.68 3.85 18.15
CA LYS A 252 0.11 4.32 19.27
C LYS A 252 1.61 4.09 19.06
N ASP A 253 1.95 2.95 18.46
CA ASP A 253 3.32 2.46 18.34
C ASP A 253 3.93 2.74 16.95
N SER A 254 3.19 3.44 16.07
CA SER A 254 3.69 3.85 14.77
C SER A 254 4.53 5.10 14.85
N ASP A 255 5.73 5.02 14.33
CA ASP A 255 6.58 6.20 14.10
C ASP A 255 6.15 6.87 12.78
N GLY A 256 5.40 7.95 12.90
CA GLY A 256 5.06 8.80 11.75
C GLY A 256 6.29 9.57 11.28
N ILE A 257 6.51 9.62 9.97
CA ILE A 257 7.57 10.39 9.34
C ILE A 257 6.96 11.54 8.55
N MET A 258 7.56 12.72 8.63
CA MET A 258 7.21 13.87 7.81
C MET A 258 8.46 14.47 7.18
N ALA A 259 8.37 14.81 5.89
CA ALA A 259 9.40 15.52 5.16
C ALA A 259 8.83 16.79 4.52
N ILE A 260 9.63 17.86 4.51
CA ILE A 260 9.31 19.14 3.85
C ILE A 260 10.47 19.49 2.93
N ALA A 261 10.17 19.95 1.73
CA ALA A 261 11.15 20.44 0.77
C ALA A 261 10.73 21.79 0.17
N ILE A 262 11.71 22.62 -0.09
CA ILE A 262 11.55 23.84 -0.88
C ILE A 262 12.33 23.65 -2.17
N ASP A 263 11.71 23.95 -3.29
CA ASP A 263 12.32 23.82 -4.61
C ASP A 263 12.20 25.11 -5.41
N MET A 264 13.15 25.31 -6.30
CA MET A 264 13.17 26.41 -7.25
C MET A 264 13.58 25.89 -8.63
N GLY A 265 12.78 26.18 -9.65
CA GLY A 265 13.09 25.86 -11.02
C GLY A 265 13.79 27.02 -11.72
N PHE A 266 14.69 26.70 -12.64
CA PHE A 266 15.24 27.66 -13.59
C PHE A 266 14.61 27.39 -14.96
N PRO A 267 14.27 28.44 -15.72
CA PRO A 267 13.73 28.29 -17.07
C PRO A 267 14.72 27.66 -18.05
#